data_73f3677b359dc223499b5d84e1607c70
#
_entry.id   73f3677b359dc223499b5d84e1607c70
#
_cell.length_a   1.000
_cell.length_b   1.000
_cell.length_c   1.000
_cell.angle_alpha   90.00
_cell.angle_beta   90.00
_cell.angle_gamma   90.00
#
_symmetry.space_group_name_H-M   'P 1'
#
loop_
_entity.id
_entity.type
_entity.pdbx_description
1 polymer ?
#
loop_
_entity_poly.entity_id
_entity_poly.type
_entity_poly.pdbx_seq_one_letter_code
_entity_poly.pdbx_strand_id
1 'polypeptide(L)'
;MREIDVSLITEAVSRACISANKVLPDDLAALIKKSADAETDDVPKDIMCRLCDNLCAAKELDIPICQDTGMAVIFAKAVSYTHLTLPTKRIV
;
A
#
# COMPACT_ATOMS: atom_id res chain seq x y z
N MET A 1 -7.69 10.08 -29.24
CA MET A 1 -6.72 9.31 -28.44
C MET A 1 -6.06 10.24 -27.43
N ARG A 2 -5.98 9.81 -26.20
CA ARG A 2 -5.38 10.59 -25.12
C ARG A 2 -3.93 10.16 -24.91
N GLU A 3 -3.04 11.12 -24.91
CA GLU A 3 -1.63 10.88 -24.56
C GLU A 3 -1.38 11.21 -23.11
N ILE A 4 -0.66 10.34 -22.43
CA ILE A 4 -0.27 10.54 -21.03
C ILE A 4 1.25 10.45 -20.95
N ASP A 5 1.87 11.50 -20.41
CA ASP A 5 3.31 11.53 -20.22
C ASP A 5 3.70 10.49 -19.15
N VAL A 6 4.76 9.75 -19.45
CA VAL A 6 5.27 8.72 -18.52
C VAL A 6 5.70 9.31 -17.18
N SER A 7 6.08 10.58 -17.12
CA SER A 7 6.42 11.24 -15.87
C SER A 7 5.25 11.30 -14.88
N LEU A 8 4.03 11.45 -15.37
CA LEU A 8 2.82 11.42 -14.54
C LEU A 8 2.60 10.02 -13.93
N ILE A 9 2.86 8.98 -14.72
CA ILE A 9 2.77 7.60 -14.25
C ILE A 9 3.84 7.33 -13.20
N THR A 10 5.06 7.75 -13.45
CA THR A 10 6.18 7.60 -12.51
C THR A 10 5.87 8.28 -11.17
N GLU A 11 5.34 9.49 -11.21
CA GLU A 11 4.95 10.21 -9.99
C GLU A 11 3.82 9.52 -9.24
N ALA A 12 2.80 9.06 -9.95
CA ALA A 12 1.67 8.35 -9.35
C ALA A 12 2.11 7.04 -8.69
N VAL A 13 2.97 6.26 -9.34
CA VAL A 13 3.52 5.01 -8.80
C VAL A 13 4.38 5.29 -7.57
N SER A 14 5.21 6.31 -7.62
CA SER A 14 6.04 6.69 -6.47
C SER A 14 5.18 7.03 -5.25
N ARG A 15 4.16 7.85 -5.42
CA ARG A 15 3.24 8.20 -4.33
C ARG A 15 2.47 6.99 -3.82
N ALA A 16 2.00 6.14 -4.73
CA ALA A 16 1.26 4.94 -4.36
C ALA A 16 2.14 3.96 -3.57
N CYS A 17 3.39 3.78 -3.95
CA CYS A 17 4.33 2.93 -3.21
C CYS A 17 4.59 3.44 -1.80
N ILE A 18 4.79 4.74 -1.65
CA ILE A 18 5.00 5.35 -0.33
C ILE A 18 3.76 5.17 0.54
N SER A 19 2.58 5.49 0.01
CA SER A 19 1.32 5.37 0.73
C SER A 19 1.02 3.92 1.11
N ALA A 20 1.22 2.98 0.18
CA ALA A 20 0.94 1.56 0.40
C ALA A 20 1.81 0.96 1.51
N ASN A 21 3.03 1.46 1.69
CA ASN A 21 3.93 0.96 2.74
C ASN A 21 3.67 1.57 4.12
N LYS A 22 2.96 2.67 4.19
CA LYS A 22 2.74 3.41 5.45
C LYS A 22 1.32 3.32 5.98
N VAL A 23 0.33 3.17 5.11
CA VAL A 23 -1.07 3.21 5.48
C VAL A 23 -1.83 2.06 4.83
N LEU A 24 -2.50 1.25 5.64
CA LEU A 24 -3.41 0.23 5.13
C LEU A 24 -4.71 0.88 4.65
N PRO A 25 -5.38 0.28 3.64
CA PRO A 25 -6.74 0.69 3.29
C PRO A 25 -7.68 0.62 4.49
N ASP A 26 -8.65 1.53 4.55
CA ASP A 26 -9.55 1.66 5.70
C ASP A 26 -10.33 0.36 6.00
N ASP A 27 -10.75 -0.36 4.99
CA ASP A 27 -11.47 -1.62 5.14
C ASP A 27 -10.60 -2.72 5.79
N LEU A 28 -9.33 -2.82 5.40
CA LEU A 28 -8.39 -3.76 6.01
C LEU A 28 -8.05 -3.37 7.45
N ALA A 29 -7.81 -2.10 7.70
CA ALA A 29 -7.52 -1.61 9.04
C ALA A 29 -8.71 -1.86 9.98
N ALA A 30 -9.93 -1.62 9.51
CA ALA A 30 -11.15 -1.89 10.26
C ALA A 30 -11.33 -3.38 10.54
N LEU A 31 -11.02 -4.24 9.57
CA LEU A 31 -11.09 -5.69 9.75
C LEU A 31 -10.11 -6.21 10.79
N ILE A 32 -8.89 -5.70 10.78
CA ILE A 32 -7.88 -6.05 11.78
C ILE A 32 -8.34 -5.64 13.19
N LYS A 33 -8.88 -4.43 13.32
CA LYS A 33 -9.40 -3.95 14.59
C LYS A 33 -10.58 -4.79 15.08
N LYS A 34 -11.51 -5.12 14.18
CA LYS A 34 -12.64 -5.98 14.50
C LYS A 34 -12.19 -7.37 14.92
N SER A 35 -11.18 -7.92 14.28
CA SER A 35 -10.62 -9.23 14.65
C SER A 35 -9.95 -9.18 16.02
N ALA A 36 -9.25 -8.09 16.35
CA ALA A 36 -8.67 -7.89 17.68
C ALA A 36 -9.74 -7.85 18.76
N ASP A 37 -10.83 -7.15 18.52
CA ASP A 37 -11.94 -7.02 19.48
C ASP A 37 -12.69 -8.35 19.65
N ALA A 38 -12.76 -9.17 18.60
CA ALA A 38 -13.45 -10.47 18.63
C ALA A 38 -12.61 -11.59 19.22
N GLU A 39 -11.30 -11.42 19.34
CA GLU A 39 -10.41 -12.45 19.89
C GLU A 39 -10.61 -12.58 21.38
N THR A 40 -10.78 -13.82 21.87
CA THR A 40 -11.04 -14.10 23.27
C THR A 40 -9.84 -14.66 24.04
N ASP A 41 -8.88 -15.24 23.33
CA ASP A 41 -7.66 -15.78 23.95
C ASP A 41 -6.64 -14.66 24.20
N ASP A 42 -5.98 -14.70 25.35
CA ASP A 42 -5.09 -13.61 25.80
C ASP A 42 -3.90 -13.37 24.86
N VAL A 43 -3.21 -14.45 24.45
CA VAL A 43 -2.00 -14.32 23.63
C VAL A 43 -2.34 -13.84 22.20
N PRO A 44 -3.28 -14.47 21.48
CA PRO A 44 -3.69 -13.96 20.16
C PRO A 44 -4.26 -12.55 20.22
N LYS A 45 -5.01 -12.21 21.24
CA LYS A 45 -5.55 -10.87 21.43
C LYS A 45 -4.45 -9.83 21.60
N ASP A 46 -3.44 -10.12 22.39
CA ASP A 46 -2.29 -9.24 22.58
C ASP A 46 -1.55 -9.00 21.26
N ILE A 47 -1.35 -10.05 20.46
CA ILE A 47 -0.73 -9.96 19.13
C ILE A 47 -1.55 -9.07 18.22
N MET A 48 -2.87 -9.26 18.16
CA MET A 48 -3.74 -8.43 17.32
C MET A 48 -3.74 -6.98 17.75
N CYS A 49 -3.72 -6.70 19.06
CA CYS A 49 -3.62 -5.33 19.55
C CYS A 49 -2.30 -4.68 19.17
N ARG A 50 -1.20 -5.42 19.21
CA ARG A 50 0.10 -4.90 18.78
C ARG A 50 0.13 -4.59 17.27
N LEU A 51 -0.57 -5.38 16.46
CA LEU A 51 -0.73 -5.07 15.02
C LEU A 51 -1.48 -3.74 14.82
N CYS A 52 -2.55 -3.52 15.58
CA CYS A 52 -3.28 -2.25 15.53
C CYS A 52 -2.39 -1.07 15.98
N ASP A 53 -1.64 -1.23 17.05
CA ASP A 53 -0.71 -0.21 17.54
C ASP A 53 0.37 0.10 16.50
N ASN A 54 0.88 -0.93 15.84
CA ASN A 54 1.86 -0.77 14.76
C ASN A 54 1.32 0.04 13.59
N LEU A 55 0.07 -0.18 13.19
CA LEU A 55 -0.56 0.60 12.13
C LEU A 55 -0.67 2.08 12.50
N CYS A 56 -1.06 2.36 13.74
CA CYS A 56 -1.14 3.72 14.24
C CYS A 56 0.25 4.38 14.32
N ALA A 57 1.24 3.66 14.82
CA ALA A 57 2.60 4.16 14.93
C ALA A 57 3.22 4.47 13.56
N ALA A 58 3.01 3.58 12.58
CA ALA A 58 3.50 3.80 11.22
C ALA A 58 2.94 5.09 10.62
N LYS A 59 1.65 5.33 10.82
CA LYS A 59 0.97 6.52 10.33
C LYS A 59 1.46 7.79 11.03
N GLU A 60 1.58 7.75 12.36
CA GLU A 60 2.00 8.90 13.16
C GLU A 60 3.47 9.26 12.95
N LEU A 61 4.33 8.26 12.87
CA LEU A 61 5.76 8.44 12.73
C LEU A 61 6.21 8.55 11.27
N ASP A 62 5.29 8.37 10.32
CA ASP A 62 5.56 8.43 8.88
C ASP A 62 6.65 7.43 8.45
N ILE A 63 6.53 6.21 8.92
CA ILE A 63 7.47 5.12 8.64
C ILE A 63 6.73 3.92 8.05
N PRO A 64 7.44 2.98 7.40
CA PRO A 64 6.84 1.77 6.87
C PRO A 64 6.15 0.92 7.94
N ILE A 65 5.08 0.23 7.55
CA ILE A 65 4.31 -0.65 8.44
C ILE A 65 5.16 -1.83 8.92
N CYS A 66 5.98 -2.38 8.03
CA CYS A 66 6.85 -3.51 8.36
C CYS A 66 8.15 -3.46 7.56
N GLN A 67 9.04 -4.39 7.84
CA GLN A 67 10.34 -4.48 7.18
C GLN A 67 10.24 -5.03 5.73
N ASP A 68 9.13 -5.61 5.35
CA ASP A 68 8.94 -6.21 4.02
C ASP A 68 8.47 -5.16 3.00
N THR A 69 9.30 -4.15 2.79
CA THR A 69 9.00 -3.03 1.90
C THR A 69 9.78 -3.06 0.58
N GLY A 70 10.57 -4.12 0.34
CA GLY A 70 11.43 -4.22 -0.83
C GLY A 70 10.75 -4.70 -2.11
N MET A 71 9.48 -5.11 -2.06
CA MET A 71 8.74 -5.64 -3.20
C MET A 71 7.56 -4.74 -3.54
N ALA A 72 7.40 -4.42 -4.82
CA ALA A 72 6.24 -3.68 -5.31
C ALA A 72 5.45 -4.56 -6.28
N VAL A 73 4.14 -4.64 -6.07
CA VAL A 73 3.20 -5.30 -6.98
C VAL A 73 2.24 -4.23 -7.49
N ILE A 74 2.21 -4.03 -8.81
CA ILE A 74 1.46 -2.95 -9.43
C ILE A 74 0.48 -3.53 -10.43
N PHE A 75 -0.80 -3.18 -10.28
CA PHE A 75 -1.85 -3.51 -11.24
C PHE A 75 -2.23 -2.25 -11.99
N ALA A 76 -2.12 -2.30 -13.32
CA ALA A 76 -2.47 -1.17 -14.18
C ALA A 76 -3.53 -1.59 -15.18
N LYS A 77 -4.53 -0.73 -15.37
CA LYS A 77 -5.57 -0.92 -16.37
C LYS A 77 -5.54 0.26 -17.34
N ALA A 78 -5.28 -0.03 -18.61
CA ALA A 78 -5.35 0.96 -19.67
C ALA A 78 -6.54 0.65 -20.57
N VAL A 79 -7.28 1.68 -20.96
CA VAL A 79 -8.39 1.54 -21.91
C VAL A 79 -7.92 1.83 -23.33
N SER A 80 -8.68 1.35 -24.33
CA SER A 80 -8.28 1.40 -25.73
C SER A 80 -8.04 2.80 -26.29
N TYR A 81 -8.57 3.84 -25.67
CA TYR A 81 -8.39 5.23 -26.10
C TYR A 81 -7.19 5.93 -25.45
N THR A 82 -6.43 5.22 -24.63
CA THR A 82 -5.27 5.77 -23.95
C THR A 82 -3.99 5.30 -24.60
N HIS A 83 -3.14 6.24 -24.97
CA HIS A 83 -1.80 5.98 -25.48
C HIS A 83 -0.78 6.26 -24.39
N LEU A 84 0.06 5.27 -24.07
CA LEU A 84 1.10 5.41 -23.07
C LEU A 84 2.47 5.48 -23.74
N THR A 85 3.23 6.53 -23.41
CA THR A 85 4.61 6.65 -23.87
C THR A 85 5.51 6.08 -22.78
N LEU A 86 6.01 4.87 -23.02
CA LEU A 86 6.88 4.17 -22.07
C LEU A 86 8.31 4.13 -22.58
N PRO A 87 9.31 4.16 -21.69
CA PRO A 87 10.69 3.89 -22.09
C PRO A 87 10.79 2.50 -22.72
N THR A 88 11.44 2.39 -23.86
CA THR A 88 11.67 1.10 -24.52
C THR A 88 12.78 0.30 -23.85
N LYS A 89 13.56 0.94 -23.02
CA LYS A 89 14.69 0.33 -22.34
C LYS A 89 14.22 -0.52 -21.16
N ARG A 90 14.57 -1.80 -21.20
CA ARG A 90 14.25 -2.72 -20.14
C ARG A 90 15.17 -2.46 -18.95
N ILE A 91 14.58 -2.31 -17.76
CA ILE A 91 15.31 -2.23 -16.50
C ILE A 91 15.25 -3.61 -15.84
N VAL A 92 16.39 -4.16 -15.56
CA VAL A 92 16.50 -5.47 -14.91
C VAL A 92 17.01 -5.31 -13.50
#